data_6506a4fc1f4a2c45f1bacc660727e465
#
_entry.id   6506a4fc1f4a2c45f1bacc660727e465
#
_cell.length_a   1.000
_cell.length_b   1.000
_cell.length_c   1.000
_cell.angle_alpha   90.00
_cell.angle_beta   90.00
_cell.angle_gamma   90.00
#
_symmetry.space_group_name_H-M   'P 1'
#
loop_
_entity.id
_entity.type
_entity.pdbx_description
1 polymer ?
#
loop_
_entity_poly.entity_id
_entity_poly.type
_entity_poly.pdbx_seq_one_letter_code
_entity_poly.pdbx_strand_id
1 'polypeptide(L)'
;MNIETKKSEFNHFSTLANDWWSKNGKFKILHDIQPIRVKYIQEVLNRNKLGRTKILDVGCGGGLMSEALSKLGAKVTGIDFVKENINVAKIHAKKNNIKINYLVKDFEKEKIISKFDVIIILEVLEHLSDWELFIKKIRKNLKKN
;
A
#
# COMPACT_ATOMS: atom_id res chain seq x y z
N MET A 1 0.79 19.46 -1.91
CA MET A 1 1.55 19.17 -3.15
C MET A 1 1.01 20.04 -4.28
N ASN A 2 1.91 20.72 -4.99
CA ASN A 2 1.57 21.51 -6.17
C ASN A 2 1.02 20.59 -7.27
N ILE A 3 0.09 21.06 -8.11
CA ILE A 3 -0.52 20.29 -9.22
C ILE A 3 0.53 19.78 -10.20
N GLU A 4 1.56 20.58 -10.50
CA GLU A 4 2.65 20.18 -11.39
C GLU A 4 3.52 19.06 -10.80
N THR A 5 3.85 19.13 -9.52
CA THR A 5 4.61 18.09 -8.80
C THR A 5 3.82 16.77 -8.81
N LYS A 6 2.52 16.82 -8.52
CA LYS A 6 1.66 15.64 -8.51
C LYS A 6 1.53 15.02 -9.90
N LYS A 7 1.48 15.83 -10.97
CA LYS A 7 1.43 15.35 -12.36
C LYS A 7 2.75 14.70 -12.78
N SER A 8 3.88 15.26 -12.37
CA SER A 8 5.21 14.70 -12.62
C SER A 8 5.40 13.35 -11.92
N GLU A 9 5.02 13.23 -10.65
CA GLU A 9 5.06 11.98 -9.90
C GLU A 9 4.12 10.93 -10.50
N PHE A 10 2.90 11.31 -10.86
CA PHE A 10 1.96 10.40 -11.53
C PHE A 10 2.57 9.81 -12.80
N ASN A 11 3.13 10.64 -13.69
CA ASN A 11 3.75 10.17 -14.91
C ASN A 11 4.94 9.25 -14.63
N HIS A 12 5.78 9.58 -13.65
CA HIS A 12 6.92 8.76 -13.25
C HIS A 12 6.48 7.38 -12.79
N PHE A 13 5.54 7.29 -11.85
CA PHE A 13 5.05 6.00 -11.34
C PHE A 13 4.28 5.21 -12.38
N SER A 14 3.52 5.86 -13.27
CA SER A 14 2.82 5.18 -14.35
C SER A 14 3.77 4.47 -15.32
N THR A 15 4.90 5.08 -15.65
CA THR A 15 5.91 4.45 -16.53
C THR A 15 6.60 3.25 -15.89
N LEU A 16 6.62 3.18 -14.55
CA LEU A 16 7.28 2.12 -13.80
C LEU A 16 6.34 0.95 -13.45
N ALA A 17 5.04 1.09 -13.69
CA ALA A 17 4.05 0.13 -13.22
C ALA A 17 4.33 -1.33 -13.62
N ASN A 18 4.86 -1.56 -14.82
CA ASN A 18 5.17 -2.91 -15.30
C ASN A 18 6.39 -3.55 -14.61
N ASP A 19 7.25 -2.76 -13.98
CA ASP A 19 8.47 -3.23 -13.31
C ASP A 19 8.24 -3.72 -11.87
N TRP A 20 7.05 -3.48 -11.29
CA TRP A 20 6.77 -3.76 -9.88
C TRP A 20 7.14 -5.18 -9.43
N TRP A 21 6.94 -6.18 -10.28
CA TRP A 21 7.15 -7.58 -9.95
C TRP A 21 8.43 -8.16 -10.53
N SER A 22 9.26 -7.33 -11.17
CA SER A 22 10.58 -7.72 -11.63
C SER A 22 11.58 -7.70 -10.45
N LYS A 23 12.04 -8.87 -10.03
CA LYS A 23 13.01 -9.00 -8.93
C LYS A 23 14.38 -8.37 -9.22
N ASN A 24 14.69 -8.13 -10.49
CA ASN A 24 15.93 -7.50 -10.93
C ASN A 24 15.68 -6.11 -11.56
N GLY A 25 14.45 -5.61 -11.46
CA GLY A 25 14.03 -4.31 -11.99
C GLY A 25 14.28 -3.16 -11.03
N LYS A 26 13.69 -2.02 -11.35
CA LYS A 26 13.83 -0.77 -10.58
C LYS A 26 13.35 -0.87 -9.13
N PHE A 27 12.42 -1.78 -8.84
CA PHE A 27 11.88 -2.02 -7.50
C PHE A 27 12.57 -3.15 -6.73
N LYS A 28 13.74 -3.62 -7.22
CA LYS A 28 14.51 -4.69 -6.56
C LYS A 28 14.68 -4.45 -5.06
N ILE A 29 15.04 -3.23 -4.66
CA ILE A 29 15.26 -2.89 -3.25
C ILE A 29 14.01 -3.12 -2.40
N LEU A 30 12.82 -2.86 -2.95
CA LEU A 30 11.55 -3.09 -2.23
C LEU A 30 11.28 -4.58 -2.03
N HIS A 31 11.68 -5.43 -3.00
CA HIS A 31 11.63 -6.88 -2.84
C HIS A 31 12.61 -7.36 -1.75
N ASP A 32 13.81 -6.81 -1.73
CA ASP A 32 14.85 -7.22 -0.78
C ASP A 32 14.48 -6.84 0.67
N ILE A 33 13.86 -5.69 0.90
CA ILE A 33 13.46 -5.24 2.24
C ILE A 33 12.08 -5.72 2.68
N GLN A 34 11.25 -6.25 1.78
CA GLN A 34 9.90 -6.73 2.08
C GLN A 34 9.86 -7.74 3.24
N PRO A 35 10.72 -8.78 3.30
CA PRO A 35 10.69 -9.74 4.40
C PRO A 35 10.94 -9.09 5.77
N ILE A 36 11.82 -8.10 5.82
CA ILE A 36 12.14 -7.36 7.05
C ILE A 36 10.92 -6.54 7.50
N ARG A 37 10.24 -5.86 6.58
CA ARG A 37 9.01 -5.09 6.85
C ARG A 37 7.88 -5.99 7.34
N VAL A 38 7.71 -7.15 6.71
CA VAL A 38 6.70 -8.14 7.13
C VAL A 38 6.99 -8.63 8.55
N LYS A 39 8.25 -9.01 8.84
CA LYS A 39 8.67 -9.44 10.16
C LYS A 39 8.41 -8.37 11.22
N TYR A 40 8.75 -7.12 10.94
CA TYR A 40 8.48 -6.00 11.84
C TYR A 40 6.99 -5.87 12.17
N ILE A 41 6.11 -5.96 11.15
CA ILE A 41 4.66 -5.90 11.36
C ILE A 41 4.18 -7.06 12.23
N GLN A 42 4.69 -8.27 12.01
CA GLN A 42 4.37 -9.43 12.84
C GLN A 42 4.81 -9.25 14.30
N GLU A 43 6.00 -8.70 14.52
CA GLU A 43 6.54 -8.42 15.85
C GLU A 43 5.71 -7.36 16.58
N VAL A 44 5.39 -6.24 15.92
CA VAL A 44 4.56 -5.16 16.50
C VAL A 44 3.17 -5.67 16.88
N LEU A 45 2.60 -6.56 16.08
CA LEU A 45 1.28 -7.15 16.35
C LEU A 45 1.36 -8.38 17.29
N ASN A 46 2.57 -8.81 17.63
CA ASN A 46 2.83 -10.04 18.39
C ASN A 46 2.09 -11.26 17.80
N ARG A 47 2.15 -11.41 16.47
CA ARG A 47 1.42 -12.46 15.73
C ARG A 47 2.22 -12.95 14.52
N ASN A 48 2.39 -14.27 14.41
CA ASN A 48 3.01 -14.89 13.23
C ASN A 48 2.04 -14.96 12.04
N LYS A 49 0.74 -15.08 12.30
CA LYS A 49 -0.34 -15.06 11.29
C LYS A 49 -1.26 -13.89 11.55
N LEU A 50 -1.70 -13.24 10.48
CA LEU A 50 -2.51 -12.02 10.54
C LEU A 50 -3.99 -12.29 10.26
N GLY A 51 -4.45 -13.52 10.49
CA GLY A 51 -5.85 -13.89 10.26
C GLY A 51 -6.83 -12.95 10.95
N ARG A 52 -7.87 -12.53 10.22
CA ARG A 52 -8.91 -11.56 10.63
C ARG A 52 -8.44 -10.12 10.83
N THR A 53 -7.13 -9.82 10.72
CA THR A 53 -6.63 -8.44 10.80
C THR A 53 -7.01 -7.69 9.52
N LYS A 54 -7.71 -6.58 9.65
CA LYS A 54 -8.02 -5.68 8.53
C LYS A 54 -6.91 -4.66 8.39
N ILE A 55 -6.22 -4.67 7.26
CA ILE A 55 -5.08 -3.79 6.99
C ILE A 55 -5.41 -2.86 5.82
N LEU A 56 -5.13 -1.58 5.99
CA LEU A 56 -5.08 -0.60 4.91
C LEU A 56 -3.62 -0.39 4.51
N ASP A 57 -3.32 -0.60 3.23
CA ASP A 57 -2.03 -0.32 2.62
C ASP A 57 -2.16 0.95 1.75
N VAL A 58 -1.62 2.06 2.26
CA VAL A 58 -1.72 3.38 1.61
C VAL A 58 -0.52 3.59 0.72
N GLY A 59 -0.77 3.90 -0.56
CA GLY A 59 0.27 3.96 -1.58
C GLY A 59 0.80 2.57 -1.90
N CYS A 60 -0.10 1.59 -2.07
CA CYS A 60 0.26 0.18 -2.19
C CYS A 60 1.07 -0.16 -3.46
N GLY A 61 1.19 0.77 -4.42
CA GLY A 61 1.89 0.55 -5.67
C GLY A 61 1.38 -0.69 -6.41
N GLY A 62 2.28 -1.52 -6.89
CA GLY A 62 1.97 -2.81 -7.55
C GLY A 62 1.53 -3.94 -6.60
N GLY A 63 1.30 -3.65 -5.32
CA GLY A 63 0.72 -4.59 -4.38
C GLY A 63 1.71 -5.48 -3.63
N LEU A 64 2.99 -5.14 -3.61
CA LEU A 64 4.05 -5.99 -3.06
C LEU A 64 3.83 -6.32 -1.58
N MET A 65 3.59 -5.31 -0.73
CA MET A 65 3.30 -5.52 0.70
C MET A 65 1.89 -6.05 0.92
N SER A 66 0.91 -5.57 0.16
CA SER A 66 -0.46 -6.05 0.21
C SER A 66 -0.57 -7.56 0.04
N GLU A 67 0.14 -8.14 -0.96
CA GLU A 67 0.13 -9.59 -1.19
C GLU A 67 0.86 -10.36 -0.08
N ALA A 68 2.01 -9.85 0.39
CA ALA A 68 2.76 -10.48 1.46
C ALA A 68 1.91 -10.60 2.75
N LEU A 69 1.19 -9.53 3.12
CA LEU A 69 0.33 -9.52 4.29
C LEU A 69 -0.93 -10.38 4.11
N SER A 70 -1.49 -10.39 2.90
CA SER A 70 -2.64 -11.26 2.58
C SER A 70 -2.30 -12.74 2.65
N LYS A 71 -1.09 -13.15 2.24
CA LYS A 71 -0.57 -14.52 2.39
C LYS A 71 -0.45 -14.96 3.85
N LEU A 72 -0.30 -14.03 4.78
CA LEU A 72 -0.32 -14.28 6.22
C LEU A 72 -1.74 -14.33 6.80
N GLY A 73 -2.76 -14.15 5.97
CA GLY A 73 -4.17 -14.25 6.34
C GLY A 73 -4.86 -12.92 6.61
N ALA A 74 -4.18 -11.78 6.45
CA ALA A 74 -4.80 -10.47 6.62
C ALA A 74 -5.86 -10.19 5.54
N LYS A 75 -6.90 -9.41 5.92
CA LYS A 75 -7.85 -8.81 4.98
C LYS A 75 -7.32 -7.45 4.55
N VAL A 76 -6.68 -7.41 3.40
CA VAL A 76 -5.99 -6.20 2.92
C VAL A 76 -6.88 -5.39 1.98
N THR A 77 -6.88 -4.08 2.18
CA THR A 77 -7.32 -3.07 1.22
C THR A 77 -6.10 -2.26 0.82
N GLY A 78 -5.73 -2.31 -0.45
CA GLY A 78 -4.66 -1.51 -1.02
C GLY A 78 -5.22 -0.31 -1.78
N ILE A 79 -4.69 0.88 -1.52
CA ILE A 79 -5.07 2.10 -2.24
C ILE A 79 -3.85 2.76 -2.84
N ASP A 80 -4.00 3.26 -4.06
CA ASP A 80 -3.00 4.05 -4.76
C ASP A 80 -3.70 5.02 -5.70
N PHE A 81 -3.12 6.20 -5.93
CA PHE A 81 -3.70 7.18 -6.84
C PHE A 81 -3.33 6.92 -8.32
N VAL A 82 -2.32 6.08 -8.57
CA VAL A 82 -1.88 5.67 -9.91
C VAL A 82 -2.67 4.44 -10.35
N LYS A 83 -3.54 4.63 -11.33
CA LYS A 83 -4.40 3.56 -11.86
C LYS A 83 -3.61 2.38 -12.41
N GLU A 84 -2.48 2.64 -13.07
CA GLU A 84 -1.60 1.64 -13.64
C GLU A 84 -1.02 0.72 -12.57
N ASN A 85 -0.60 1.26 -11.44
CA ASN A 85 -0.14 0.49 -10.28
C ASN A 85 -1.24 -0.47 -9.79
N ILE A 86 -2.45 0.05 -9.61
CA ILE A 86 -3.60 -0.76 -9.17
C ILE A 86 -3.95 -1.85 -10.19
N ASN A 87 -3.85 -1.55 -11.49
CA ASN A 87 -4.09 -2.56 -12.53
C ASN A 87 -3.05 -3.70 -12.44
N VAL A 88 -1.77 -3.37 -12.31
CA VAL A 88 -0.70 -4.35 -12.12
C VAL A 88 -0.93 -5.18 -10.86
N ALA A 89 -1.26 -4.52 -9.74
CA ALA A 89 -1.55 -5.20 -8.47
C ALA A 89 -2.71 -6.19 -8.60
N LYS A 90 -3.81 -5.79 -9.25
CA LYS A 90 -4.99 -6.65 -9.49
C LYS A 90 -4.65 -7.87 -10.35
N ILE A 91 -3.91 -7.65 -11.45
CA ILE A 91 -3.51 -8.73 -12.37
C ILE A 91 -2.63 -9.74 -11.63
N HIS A 92 -1.63 -9.26 -10.89
CA HIS A 92 -0.69 -10.12 -10.17
C HIS A 92 -1.38 -10.91 -9.06
N ALA A 93 -2.22 -10.27 -8.26
CA ALA A 93 -2.99 -10.94 -7.21
C ALA A 93 -3.94 -12.00 -7.77
N LYS A 94 -4.64 -11.69 -8.88
CA LYS A 94 -5.51 -12.67 -9.58
C LYS A 94 -4.72 -13.88 -10.07
N LYS A 95 -3.56 -13.66 -10.69
CA LYS A 95 -2.67 -14.75 -11.18
C LYS A 95 -2.24 -15.69 -10.06
N ASN A 96 -2.07 -15.16 -8.84
CA ASN A 96 -1.63 -15.92 -7.67
C ASN A 96 -2.79 -16.36 -6.76
N ASN A 97 -4.05 -16.19 -7.17
CA ASN A 97 -5.25 -16.51 -6.39
C ASN A 97 -5.31 -15.83 -5.01
N ILE A 98 -4.80 -14.59 -4.93
CA ILE A 98 -4.78 -13.80 -3.70
C ILE A 98 -5.95 -12.81 -3.73
N LYS A 99 -6.75 -12.77 -2.64
CA LYS A 99 -7.89 -11.86 -2.52
C LYS A 99 -7.49 -10.59 -1.80
N ILE A 100 -7.45 -9.48 -2.52
CA ILE A 100 -7.15 -8.15 -1.99
C ILE A 100 -8.14 -7.16 -2.62
N ASN A 101 -8.61 -6.21 -1.82
CA ASN A 101 -9.45 -5.12 -2.31
C ASN A 101 -8.55 -3.95 -2.76
N TYR A 102 -8.28 -3.84 -4.05
CA TYR A 102 -7.49 -2.75 -4.63
C TYR A 102 -8.37 -1.65 -5.19
N LEU A 103 -8.12 -0.39 -4.77
CA LEU A 103 -8.88 0.79 -5.17
C LEU A 103 -7.95 1.89 -5.68
N VAL A 104 -8.30 2.47 -6.84
CA VAL A 104 -7.68 3.73 -7.28
C VAL A 104 -8.25 4.82 -6.42
N LYS A 105 -7.42 5.49 -5.62
CA LYS A 105 -7.90 6.50 -4.68
C LYS A 105 -6.83 7.54 -4.36
N ASP A 106 -7.20 8.80 -4.52
CA ASP A 106 -6.40 9.91 -4.03
C ASP A 106 -6.61 10.07 -2.52
N PHE A 107 -5.76 9.43 -1.73
CA PHE A 107 -5.87 9.40 -0.28
C PHE A 107 -5.64 10.76 0.40
N GLU A 108 -5.08 11.75 -0.29
CA GLU A 108 -5.01 13.12 0.22
C GLU A 108 -6.38 13.83 0.15
N LYS A 109 -7.14 13.59 -0.91
CA LYS A 109 -8.39 14.30 -1.22
C LYS A 109 -9.62 13.50 -0.82
N GLU A 110 -9.62 12.20 -1.07
CA GLU A 110 -10.78 11.36 -0.88
C GLU A 110 -10.88 10.80 0.54
N LYS A 111 -12.12 10.65 1.00
CA LYS A 111 -12.38 10.02 2.31
C LYS A 111 -12.30 8.50 2.21
N ILE A 112 -11.68 7.90 3.21
CA ILE A 112 -11.73 6.47 3.46
C ILE A 112 -12.77 6.26 4.56
N ILE A 113 -13.83 5.50 4.27
CA ILE A 113 -14.95 5.34 5.20
C ILE A 113 -14.71 4.17 6.17
N SER A 114 -14.03 3.13 5.69
CA SER A 114 -13.80 1.90 6.45
C SER A 114 -12.86 2.08 7.63
N LYS A 115 -12.98 1.18 8.61
CA LYS A 115 -12.08 1.10 9.77
C LYS A 115 -11.18 -0.12 9.67
N PHE A 116 -9.92 0.05 10.09
CA PHE A 116 -8.88 -0.95 10.00
C PHE A 116 -8.23 -1.20 11.36
N ASP A 117 -7.70 -2.40 11.53
CA ASP A 117 -6.92 -2.75 12.72
C ASP A 117 -5.50 -2.17 12.61
N VAL A 118 -4.98 -2.12 11.38
CA VAL A 118 -3.65 -1.61 11.04
C VAL A 118 -3.72 -0.75 9.79
N ILE A 119 -2.93 0.30 9.76
CA ILE A 119 -2.68 1.11 8.56
C ILE A 119 -1.18 1.11 8.33
N ILE A 120 -0.74 0.72 7.15
CA ILE A 120 0.65 0.83 6.72
C ILE A 120 0.79 1.93 5.67
N ILE A 121 1.89 2.68 5.77
CA ILE A 121 2.22 3.80 4.90
C ILE A 121 3.72 3.70 4.64
N LEU A 122 4.09 3.19 3.47
CA LEU A 122 5.47 2.88 3.13
C LEU A 122 5.86 3.61 1.85
N GLU A 123 6.98 4.34 1.87
CA GLU A 123 7.47 5.13 0.72
C GLU A 123 6.39 6.12 0.19
N VAL A 124 5.68 6.81 1.08
CA VAL A 124 4.60 7.74 0.73
C VAL A 124 4.79 9.10 1.39
N LEU A 125 5.21 9.13 2.66
CA LEU A 125 5.22 10.37 3.45
C LEU A 125 6.16 11.43 2.87
N GLU A 126 7.26 11.03 2.27
CA GLU A 126 8.24 11.88 1.60
C GLU A 126 7.67 12.61 0.36
N HIS A 127 6.58 12.11 -0.20
CA HIS A 127 5.88 12.71 -1.35
C HIS A 127 4.74 13.65 -0.96
N LEU A 128 4.43 13.77 0.33
CA LEU A 128 3.34 14.59 0.82
C LEU A 128 3.84 15.97 1.26
N SER A 129 3.11 17.01 0.90
CA SER A 129 3.44 18.38 1.33
C SER A 129 3.18 18.62 2.82
N ASP A 130 2.19 17.95 3.40
CA ASP A 130 1.81 18.01 4.81
C ASP A 130 1.51 16.61 5.34
N TRP A 131 2.57 15.84 5.57
CA TRP A 131 2.46 14.48 6.07
C TRP A 131 1.88 14.42 7.50
N GLU A 132 2.08 15.45 8.33
CA GLU A 132 1.52 15.48 9.69
C GLU A 132 -0.01 15.59 9.67
N LEU A 133 -0.54 16.48 8.82
CA LEU A 133 -1.98 16.61 8.62
C LEU A 133 -2.56 15.32 8.04
N PHE A 134 -1.83 14.70 7.11
CA PHE A 134 -2.23 13.42 6.53
C PHE A 134 -2.32 12.32 7.60
N ILE A 135 -1.30 12.17 8.46
CA ILE A 135 -1.33 11.20 9.57
C ILE A 135 -2.49 11.48 10.53
N LYS A 136 -2.74 12.74 10.89
CA LYS A 136 -3.90 13.12 11.73
C LYS A 136 -5.23 12.72 11.09
N LYS A 137 -5.33 12.86 9.76
CA LYS A 137 -6.52 12.48 8.99
C LYS A 137 -6.70 10.96 8.92
N ILE A 138 -5.68 10.23 8.48
CA ILE A 138 -5.76 8.78 8.25
C ILE A 138 -5.93 7.99 9.54
N ARG A 139 -5.38 8.47 10.67
CA ARG A 139 -5.53 7.86 11.99
C ARG A 139 -6.99 7.67 12.39
N LYS A 140 -7.89 8.52 11.88
CA LYS A 140 -9.33 8.39 12.12
C LYS A 140 -9.92 7.09 11.57
N ASN A 141 -9.20 6.43 10.65
CA ASN A 141 -9.58 5.14 10.08
C ASN A 141 -9.09 3.94 10.88
N LEU A 142 -8.30 4.12 11.93
CA LEU A 142 -8.01 3.06 12.88
C LEU A 142 -9.25 2.77 13.72
N LYS A 143 -9.46 1.50 14.02
CA LYS A 143 -10.42 1.09 15.03
C LYS A 143 -9.99 1.64 16.39
N LYS A 144 -10.97 1.98 17.21
CA LYS A 144 -10.70 2.24 18.65
C LYS A 144 -10.56 0.88 19.34
N ASN A 145 -9.48 0.67 20.02
CA ASN A 145 -9.31 -0.45 20.96
C ASN A 145 -10.06 -0.15 22.24
#